data_7a1bde316a917eb7e0d07d833ce74b3d
#
_entry.id   7a1bde316a917eb7e0d07d833ce74b3d
#
_cell.length_a   1.000
_cell.length_b   1.000
_cell.length_c   1.000
_cell.angle_alpha   90.00
_cell.angle_beta   90.00
_cell.angle_gamma   90.00
#
_symmetry.space_group_name_H-M   'P 1'
#
loop_
_entity.id
_entity.type
_entity.pdbx_description
1 polymer ?
#
loop_
_entity_poly.entity_id
_entity_poly.type
_entity_poly.pdbx_seq_one_letter_code
_entity_poly.pdbx_strand_id
1 'polypeptide(L)'
;MGQALGNDVSLSSTSIHFGEVQLESTTNRLLNIVNDSDQPTTFQFYSDKSNVFAFSRTEGTVNAHSQVRIIIEFYPQKTTNYYERVFCVVRNHQILYVDLVGTCFDVLNKPMPLMQRHVDIYRHKVIMGMHNKQRRDKEGGQLDSI
;
A
#
# COMPACT_ATOMS: atom_id res chain seq x y z
N MET A 1 10.08 32.71 0.22
CA MET A 1 9.08 31.84 -0.35
C MET A 1 8.78 30.67 0.57
N GLY A 2 7.53 30.50 0.91
CA GLY A 2 7.15 29.37 1.73
C GLY A 2 7.43 28.06 1.04
N GLN A 3 7.90 27.11 1.82
CA GLN A 3 8.21 25.80 1.29
C GLN A 3 7.02 24.87 1.58
N ALA A 4 6.08 24.85 0.70
CA ALA A 4 5.09 23.81 0.74
C ALA A 4 5.80 22.48 0.44
N LEU A 5 5.25 21.39 0.94
CA LEU A 5 5.76 20.08 0.57
C LEU A 5 5.66 19.94 -0.95
N GLY A 6 6.72 19.45 -1.55
CA GLY A 6 6.78 19.32 -3.00
C GLY A 6 5.88 18.22 -3.53
N ASN A 7 5.52 18.35 -4.81
CA ASN A 7 4.75 17.34 -5.52
C ASN A 7 5.58 16.75 -6.66
N ASP A 8 6.88 16.92 -6.59
CA ASP A 8 7.78 16.54 -7.68
C ASP A 8 8.17 15.07 -7.62
N VAL A 9 7.85 14.40 -6.53
CA VAL A 9 8.12 12.98 -6.39
C VAL A 9 6.81 12.22 -6.41
N SER A 10 6.78 11.15 -7.18
CA SER A 10 5.56 10.35 -7.32
C SER A 10 5.92 8.88 -7.46
N LEU A 11 4.92 8.05 -7.20
CA LEU A 11 5.01 6.63 -7.48
C LEU A 11 4.33 6.37 -8.83
N SER A 12 4.85 5.41 -9.59
CA SER A 12 4.28 5.06 -10.89
C SER A 12 2.88 4.48 -10.78
N SER A 13 2.49 4.03 -9.59
CA SER A 13 1.16 3.47 -9.36
C SER A 13 0.80 3.64 -7.89
N THR A 14 -0.47 3.82 -7.59
CA THR A 14 -0.98 3.85 -6.22
C THR A 14 -1.64 2.53 -5.83
N SER A 15 -1.75 1.61 -6.77
CA SER A 15 -2.37 0.32 -6.53
C SER A 15 -1.73 -0.73 -7.43
N ILE A 16 -1.29 -1.82 -6.84
CA ILE A 16 -0.66 -2.92 -7.57
C ILE A 16 -1.40 -4.21 -7.23
N HIS A 17 -1.92 -4.86 -8.26
CA HIS A 17 -2.62 -6.13 -8.12
C HIS A 17 -1.74 -7.26 -8.60
N PHE A 18 -1.51 -8.22 -7.73
CA PHE A 18 -0.68 -9.39 -8.04
C PHE A 18 -1.51 -10.54 -8.63
N GLY A 19 -2.84 -10.42 -8.57
CA GLY A 19 -3.72 -11.45 -9.10
C GLY A 19 -3.80 -12.67 -8.21
N GLU A 20 -4.18 -13.78 -8.81
CA GLU A 20 -4.29 -15.06 -8.12
C GLU A 20 -2.97 -15.81 -8.24
N VAL A 21 -2.39 -16.15 -7.11
CA VAL A 21 -1.09 -16.80 -7.02
C VAL A 21 -1.27 -18.13 -6.29
N GLN A 22 -0.75 -19.19 -6.87
CA GLN A 22 -0.82 -20.51 -6.25
C GLN A 22 0.03 -20.54 -4.98
N LEU A 23 -0.43 -21.27 -3.98
CA LEU A 23 0.29 -21.43 -2.73
C LEU A 23 1.72 -21.91 -3.00
N GLU A 24 2.68 -21.30 -2.30
CA GLU A 24 4.12 -21.58 -2.45
C GLU A 24 4.73 -21.07 -3.76
N SER A 25 3.98 -20.30 -4.52
CA SER A 25 4.51 -19.60 -5.70
C SER A 25 4.71 -18.13 -5.40
N THR A 26 5.44 -17.45 -6.27
CA THR A 26 5.69 -16.02 -6.14
C THR A 26 5.32 -15.28 -7.41
N THR A 27 5.04 -14.00 -7.28
CA THR A 27 4.78 -13.12 -8.40
C THR A 27 5.42 -11.77 -8.11
N ASN A 28 6.03 -11.18 -9.11
CA ASN A 28 6.71 -9.88 -8.98
C ASN A 28 5.96 -8.80 -9.74
N ARG A 29 6.01 -7.58 -9.21
CA ARG A 29 5.53 -6.38 -9.90
C ARG A 29 6.54 -5.26 -9.72
N LEU A 30 6.50 -4.31 -10.63
CA LEU A 30 7.42 -3.17 -10.61
C LEU A 30 6.73 -1.92 -10.12
N LEU A 31 7.46 -1.15 -9.33
CA LEU A 31 7.02 0.17 -8.88
C LEU A 31 8.20 1.12 -9.08
N ASN A 32 7.97 2.25 -9.71
CA ASN A 32 9.01 3.26 -9.87
C ASN A 32 8.74 4.44 -8.95
N ILE A 33 9.80 4.95 -8.33
CA ILE A 33 9.79 6.23 -7.64
C ILE A 33 10.38 7.24 -8.59
N VAL A 34 9.59 8.25 -8.97
CA VAL A 34 10.00 9.24 -9.97
C VAL A 34 10.24 10.56 -9.27
N ASN A 35 11.42 11.13 -9.46
CA ASN A 35 11.78 12.43 -8.94
C ASN A 35 11.96 13.41 -10.10
N ASP A 36 11.00 14.31 -10.25
CA ASP A 36 11.05 15.35 -11.30
C ASP A 36 11.60 16.66 -10.79
N SER A 37 12.15 16.69 -9.60
CA SER A 37 12.74 17.91 -9.05
C SER A 37 14.19 18.07 -9.46
N ASP A 38 14.73 19.26 -9.21
CA ASP A 38 16.13 19.59 -9.48
C ASP A 38 17.09 19.10 -8.39
N GLN A 39 16.58 18.48 -7.34
CA GLN A 39 17.37 18.04 -6.21
C GLN A 39 17.18 16.56 -5.97
N PRO A 40 18.24 15.85 -5.55
CA PRO A 40 18.08 14.47 -5.12
C PRO A 40 17.23 14.42 -3.85
N THR A 41 16.53 13.32 -3.64
CA THR A 41 15.73 13.12 -2.45
C THR A 41 15.90 11.70 -1.92
N THR A 42 15.57 11.50 -0.66
CA THR A 42 15.63 10.18 -0.04
C THR A 42 14.23 9.68 0.22
N PHE A 43 14.09 8.36 0.16
CA PHE A 43 12.80 7.71 0.40
C PHE A 43 12.97 6.55 1.37
N GLN A 44 11.87 6.20 2.03
CA GLN A 44 11.81 5.00 2.84
C GLN A 44 10.38 4.46 2.84
N PHE A 45 10.25 3.15 2.63
CA PHE A 45 8.96 2.48 2.71
C PHE A 45 8.68 2.00 4.12
N TYR A 46 7.43 2.16 4.53
CA TYR A 46 6.96 1.69 5.83
C TYR A 46 5.69 0.89 5.68
N SER A 47 5.63 -0.22 6.40
CA SER A 47 4.43 -1.02 6.46
C SER A 47 4.38 -1.73 7.81
N ASP A 48 3.19 -1.85 8.34
CA ASP A 48 2.98 -2.49 9.63
C ASP A 48 2.94 -4.00 9.56
N LYS A 49 2.83 -4.56 8.38
CA LYS A 49 2.38 -5.94 8.27
C LYS A 49 3.06 -6.67 7.19
N SER A 50 4.14 -6.80 6.91
CA SER A 50 4.47 -7.56 5.74
C SER A 50 5.28 -8.79 6.00
N ASN A 51 4.64 -9.92 5.84
CA ASN A 51 5.34 -11.17 5.71
C ASN A 51 5.23 -11.77 4.32
N VAL A 52 4.43 -11.16 3.45
CA VAL A 52 4.16 -11.73 2.12
C VAL A 52 4.55 -10.81 0.97
N PHE A 53 4.79 -9.53 1.25
CA PHE A 53 5.29 -8.59 0.24
C PHE A 53 6.72 -8.19 0.59
N ALA A 54 7.63 -8.42 -0.32
CA ALA A 54 9.04 -8.08 -0.13
C ALA A 54 9.46 -7.05 -1.18
N PHE A 55 10.17 -6.02 -0.73
CA PHE A 55 10.65 -4.96 -1.58
C PHE A 55 12.14 -5.15 -1.86
N SER A 56 12.54 -4.98 -3.11
CA SER A 56 13.96 -5.08 -3.48
C SER A 56 14.81 -4.01 -2.80
N ARG A 57 14.19 -2.86 -2.52
CA ARG A 57 14.81 -1.79 -1.73
C ARG A 57 13.75 -1.14 -0.86
N THR A 58 14.06 -0.95 0.40
CA THR A 58 13.15 -0.31 1.34
C THR A 58 13.49 1.14 1.59
N GLU A 59 14.69 1.56 1.20
CA GLU A 59 15.14 2.94 1.36
C GLU A 59 16.20 3.26 0.34
N GLY A 60 16.44 4.52 0.11
CA GLY A 60 17.47 4.94 -0.82
C GLY A 60 17.34 6.39 -1.24
N THR A 61 18.06 6.73 -2.30
CA THR A 61 18.09 8.08 -2.87
C THR A 61 17.64 8.02 -4.32
N VAL A 62 16.82 9.00 -4.72
CA VAL A 62 16.43 9.20 -6.11
C VAL A 62 17.08 10.50 -6.56
N ASN A 63 17.95 10.42 -7.58
CA ASN A 63 18.62 11.60 -8.10
C ASN A 63 17.63 12.54 -8.79
N ALA A 64 18.05 13.79 -8.98
CA ALA A 64 17.23 14.78 -9.68
C ALA A 64 16.87 14.27 -11.08
N HIS A 65 15.62 14.50 -11.49
CA HIS A 65 15.10 14.12 -12.80
C HIS A 65 15.34 12.66 -13.16
N SER A 66 15.27 11.79 -12.13
CA SER A 66 15.55 10.36 -12.29
C SER A 66 14.47 9.54 -11.62
N GLN A 67 14.56 8.23 -11.80
CA GLN A 67 13.64 7.32 -11.14
C GLN A 67 14.39 6.09 -10.65
N VAL A 68 13.84 5.46 -9.64
CA VAL A 68 14.37 4.23 -9.06
C VAL A 68 13.31 3.15 -9.23
N ARG A 69 13.75 2.00 -9.73
CA ARG A 69 12.87 0.84 -9.91
C ARG A 69 12.89 -0.01 -8.65
N ILE A 70 11.71 -0.30 -8.14
CA ILE A 70 11.52 -1.18 -6.99
C ILE A 70 10.78 -2.43 -7.49
N ILE A 71 11.30 -3.60 -7.15
CA ILE A 71 10.63 -4.85 -7.43
C ILE A 71 9.93 -5.28 -6.16
N ILE A 72 8.62 -5.55 -6.26
CA ILE A 72 7.82 -6.01 -5.13
C ILE A 72 7.44 -7.46 -5.42
N GLU A 73 7.83 -8.34 -4.52
CA GLU A 73 7.53 -9.76 -4.63
C GLU A 73 6.39 -10.12 -3.69
N PHE A 74 5.40 -10.80 -4.21
CA PHE A 74 4.31 -11.36 -3.44
C PHE A 74 4.54 -12.86 -3.26
N TYR A 75 4.72 -13.27 -2.01
CA TYR A 75 4.95 -14.67 -1.66
C TYR A 75 3.96 -15.09 -0.59
N PRO A 76 2.73 -15.46 -1.00
CA PRO A 76 1.69 -15.81 -0.05
C PRO A 76 1.95 -17.15 0.62
N GLN A 77 1.58 -17.25 1.89
CA GLN A 77 1.80 -18.46 2.70
C GLN A 77 0.50 -19.14 3.10
N LYS A 78 -0.64 -18.50 2.86
CA LYS A 78 -1.96 -19.07 3.18
C LYS A 78 -2.92 -18.73 2.05
N THR A 79 -3.87 -19.63 1.80
CA THR A 79 -4.89 -19.42 0.78
C THR A 79 -5.94 -18.44 1.28
N THR A 80 -5.74 -17.18 0.95
CA THR A 80 -6.62 -16.08 1.37
C THR A 80 -6.34 -14.85 0.50
N ASN A 81 -7.12 -13.81 0.71
CA ASN A 81 -6.87 -12.51 0.12
C ASN A 81 -5.92 -11.71 1.00
N TYR A 82 -5.04 -10.95 0.35
CA TYR A 82 -4.08 -10.08 1.02
C TYR A 82 -4.27 -8.65 0.54
N TYR A 83 -4.27 -7.73 1.49
CA TYR A 83 -4.29 -6.31 1.20
C TYR A 83 -3.38 -5.60 2.21
N GLU A 84 -2.52 -4.73 1.68
CA GLU A 84 -1.65 -3.96 2.54
C GLU A 84 -1.41 -2.59 1.91
N ARG A 85 -1.53 -1.53 2.71
CA ARG A 85 -1.13 -0.20 2.27
C ARG A 85 0.28 0.07 2.79
N VAL A 86 1.19 0.35 1.86
CA VAL A 86 2.57 0.65 2.19
C VAL A 86 2.81 2.14 1.93
N PHE A 87 3.39 2.81 2.91
CA PHE A 87 3.68 4.23 2.80
C PHE A 87 5.10 4.44 2.33
N CYS A 88 5.27 5.42 1.47
CA CYS A 88 6.58 5.86 1.01
C CYS A 88 6.80 7.26 1.56
N VAL A 89 7.69 7.35 2.53
CA VAL A 89 8.05 8.64 3.15
C VAL A 89 9.19 9.23 2.35
N VAL A 90 8.98 10.40 1.81
CA VAL A 90 9.97 11.11 1.01
C VAL A 90 10.34 12.39 1.74
N ARG A 91 11.63 12.62 1.86
CA ARG A 91 12.13 13.77 2.61
C ARG A 91 11.60 15.08 2.00
N ASN A 92 11.04 15.94 2.86
CA ASN A 92 10.49 17.24 2.45
C ASN A 92 9.37 17.11 1.41
N HIS A 93 8.60 16.04 1.50
CA HIS A 93 7.54 15.75 0.55
C HIS A 93 6.33 15.18 1.27
N GLN A 94 5.18 15.17 0.60
CA GLN A 94 4.00 14.50 1.12
C GLN A 94 4.27 13.00 1.21
N ILE A 95 3.61 12.36 2.16
CA ILE A 95 3.69 10.91 2.27
C ILE A 95 2.92 10.30 1.11
N LEU A 96 3.59 9.45 0.35
CA LEU A 96 2.99 8.71 -0.74
C LEU A 96 2.55 7.34 -0.24
N TYR A 97 1.72 6.66 -1.02
CA TYR A 97 1.33 5.31 -0.66
C TYR A 97 1.13 4.45 -1.91
N VAL A 98 1.18 3.15 -1.69
CA VAL A 98 0.79 2.17 -2.70
C VAL A 98 0.00 1.06 -1.99
N ASP A 99 -1.11 0.67 -2.57
CA ASP A 99 -1.92 -0.44 -2.10
C ASP A 99 -1.50 -1.71 -2.83
N LEU A 100 -1.20 -2.75 -2.07
CA LEU A 100 -0.81 -4.04 -2.62
C LEU A 100 -1.93 -5.03 -2.38
N VAL A 101 -2.36 -5.70 -3.43
CA VAL A 101 -3.50 -6.61 -3.39
C VAL A 101 -3.12 -7.91 -4.08
N GLY A 102 -3.38 -9.03 -3.44
CA GLY A 102 -3.15 -10.33 -4.05
C GLY A 102 -4.03 -11.41 -3.43
N THR A 103 -4.18 -12.50 -4.15
CA THR A 103 -4.99 -13.63 -3.70
C THR A 103 -4.18 -14.89 -3.85
N CYS A 104 -4.21 -15.73 -2.82
CA CYS A 104 -3.54 -17.02 -2.84
C CYS A 104 -4.58 -18.13 -2.85
N PHE A 105 -4.34 -19.15 -3.68
CA PHE A 105 -5.26 -20.29 -3.81
C PHE A 105 -4.47 -21.60 -3.89
N ASP A 106 -5.16 -22.69 -3.66
CA ASP A 106 -4.67 -24.03 -3.98
C ASP A 106 -5.83 -24.88 -4.51
N VAL A 107 -5.61 -26.18 -4.68
CA VAL A 107 -6.63 -27.06 -5.25
C VAL A 107 -7.86 -27.20 -4.34
N LEU A 108 -7.69 -27.00 -3.03
CA LEU A 108 -8.76 -27.19 -2.06
C LEU A 108 -9.45 -25.88 -1.67
N ASN A 109 -8.77 -24.75 -1.84
CA ASN A 109 -9.29 -23.48 -1.38
C ASN A 109 -8.97 -22.38 -2.39
N LYS A 110 -10.03 -21.85 -3.00
CA LYS A 110 -9.90 -20.82 -4.04
C LYS A 110 -10.71 -19.60 -3.64
N PRO A 111 -10.13 -18.69 -2.84
CA PRO A 111 -10.82 -17.47 -2.45
C PRO A 111 -11.21 -16.63 -3.66
N MET A 112 -12.31 -15.90 -3.54
CA MET A 112 -12.69 -14.93 -4.56
C MET A 112 -11.61 -13.85 -4.64
N PRO A 113 -11.10 -13.54 -5.82
CA PRO A 113 -10.07 -12.53 -5.94
C PRO A 113 -10.52 -11.17 -5.44
N LEU A 114 -9.64 -10.49 -4.71
CA LEU A 114 -9.91 -9.16 -4.22
C LEU A 114 -9.67 -8.15 -5.34
N MET A 115 -10.66 -7.33 -5.61
CA MET A 115 -10.59 -6.32 -6.67
C MET A 115 -10.49 -4.93 -6.06
N GLN A 116 -10.09 -3.95 -6.88
CA GLN A 116 -9.92 -2.59 -6.40
C GLN A 116 -11.19 -2.04 -5.75
N ARG A 117 -12.36 -2.33 -6.33
CA ARG A 117 -13.63 -1.88 -5.74
C ARG A 117 -13.84 -2.43 -4.33
N HIS A 118 -13.36 -3.64 -4.06
CA HIS A 118 -13.47 -4.23 -2.72
C HIS A 118 -12.59 -3.49 -1.73
N VAL A 119 -11.38 -3.13 -2.15
CA VAL A 119 -10.46 -2.36 -1.33
C VAL A 119 -11.05 -0.99 -1.02
N ASP A 120 -11.62 -0.34 -2.02
CA ASP A 120 -12.22 0.98 -1.85
C ASP A 120 -13.39 0.92 -0.87
N ILE A 121 -14.25 -0.08 -0.98
CA ILE A 121 -15.37 -0.27 -0.07
C ILE A 121 -14.87 -0.52 1.35
N TYR A 122 -13.87 -1.38 1.50
CA TYR A 122 -13.30 -1.69 2.80
C TYR A 122 -12.75 -0.43 3.47
N ARG A 123 -11.98 0.37 2.74
CA ARG A 123 -11.40 1.59 3.26
C ARG A 123 -12.48 2.59 3.67
N HIS A 124 -13.51 2.71 2.86
CA HIS A 124 -14.64 3.57 3.18
C HIS A 124 -15.32 3.13 4.47
N LYS A 125 -15.57 1.83 4.63
CA LYS A 125 -16.21 1.28 5.83
C LYS A 125 -15.36 1.52 7.08
N VAL A 126 -14.06 1.37 6.97
CA VAL A 126 -13.17 1.61 8.10
C VAL A 126 -13.27 3.06 8.55
N ILE A 127 -13.23 4.00 7.61
CA ILE A 127 -13.35 5.42 7.91
C ILE A 127 -14.69 5.72 8.55
N MET A 128 -15.78 5.22 8.00
CA MET A 128 -17.12 5.44 8.52
C MET A 128 -17.32 4.79 9.87
N GLY A 129 -16.75 3.62 10.07
CA GLY A 129 -16.80 2.93 11.36
C GLY A 129 -16.12 3.71 12.45
N MET A 130 -14.96 4.27 12.18
CA MET A 130 -14.24 5.12 13.13
C MET A 130 -15.04 6.37 13.46
N HIS A 131 -15.64 7.01 12.46
CA HIS A 131 -16.45 8.19 12.65
C HIS A 131 -17.67 7.89 13.51
N ASN A 132 -18.36 6.81 13.24
CA ASN A 132 -19.54 6.40 14.01
C ASN A 132 -19.18 6.10 15.47
N LYS A 133 -18.04 5.46 15.69
CA LYS A 133 -17.58 5.18 17.05
C LYS A 133 -17.32 6.46 17.83
N GLN A 134 -16.67 7.41 17.25
CA GLN A 134 -16.40 8.70 17.90
C GLN A 134 -17.70 9.41 18.25
N ARG A 135 -18.68 9.37 17.36
CA ARG A 135 -19.97 10.00 17.63
C ARG A 135 -20.70 9.33 18.78
N ARG A 136 -20.69 8.01 18.84
CA ARG A 136 -21.31 7.28 19.95
C ARG A 136 -20.67 7.62 21.29
N ASP A 137 -19.36 7.69 21.32
CA ASP A 137 -18.62 8.03 22.53
C ASP A 137 -18.99 9.42 23.01
N LYS A 138 -19.15 10.39 22.10
CA LYS A 138 -19.55 11.75 22.44
C LYS A 138 -20.94 11.81 23.02
N GLU A 139 -21.82 10.97 22.57
CA GLU A 139 -23.19 10.91 23.04
C GLU A 139 -23.34 10.09 24.33
N GLY A 140 -22.22 9.58 24.87
CA GLY A 140 -22.26 8.65 25.98
C GLY A 140 -22.98 7.38 25.63
N GLY A 141 -23.05 7.09 24.33
CA GLY A 141 -23.85 6.01 23.83
C GLY A 141 -23.24 4.67 24.08
N GLN A 142 -24.07 3.67 23.99
CA GLN A 142 -23.65 2.29 24.03
C GLN A 142 -22.95 1.94 22.74
N LEU A 143 -21.93 1.13 22.90
CA LEU A 143 -21.36 0.48 21.75
C LEU A 143 -22.26 -0.67 21.37
N ASP A 144 -22.78 -0.60 20.17
CA ASP A 144 -23.50 -1.75 19.65
C ASP A 144 -22.50 -2.83 19.36
N SER A 145 -22.84 -4.01 19.77
CA SER A 145 -22.03 -5.17 19.49
C SER A 145 -22.34 -5.64 18.08
N ILE A 146 -21.82 -5.06 17.15
CA ILE A 146 -22.07 -5.53 15.79
C ILE A 146 -21.01 -6.49 15.38
#